data_92ba3c7d2c3ef08fb3af14a41cfefbb2
#
_entry.id   92ba3c7d2c3ef08fb3af14a41cfefbb2
#
_cell.length_a   1.000
_cell.length_b   1.000
_cell.length_c   1.000
_cell.angle_alpha   90.00
_cell.angle_beta   90.00
_cell.angle_gamma   90.00
#
_symmetry.space_group_name_H-M   'P 1'
#
loop_
_entity.id
_entity.type
_entity.pdbx_description
1 polymer ?
#
loop_
_entity_poly.entity_id
_entity_poly.type
_entity_poly.pdbx_seq_one_letter_code
_entity_poly.pdbx_strand_id
1 'polypeptide(L)'
;MEEEEEEEEEKVKVEDEMEKLVCVTGASGNIGSWIVKLLLQRRYNNVRATVRDTNDPKKVKHLLRCDATKERLKLFKADLLEEGSFDSAVEGCTIVFHTASHFFEDAKDPQTELLDPAVKGTLNVLKSCAKSPTLKRVILTSCIAAVAFNERPKNPNVVVDETWYSDPEYCKRNGLWYNLSKTLVEDAAWKFAKENNIDLVIMNPGLVIGPLLPPVLNTSSAAILNLINGSQTFKNETLGFVDVRDVASAHLFVMGYPAGHPSYSGRYLLVQRVAHYSDIVKILRGLYPTLKLPEKAPLFSFGFLS
;
A
#
# COMPACT_ATOMS: atom_id res chain seq x y z
N MET A 1 -37.46 17.57 -14.37
CA MET A 1 -37.00 18.63 -13.43
C MET A 1 -36.18 18.03 -12.30
N GLU A 2 -36.78 17.22 -11.37
CA GLU A 2 -35.98 16.58 -10.28
C GLU A 2 -34.86 15.65 -10.80
N GLU A 3 -35.14 14.82 -11.82
CA GLU A 3 -34.12 13.96 -12.45
C GLU A 3 -33.04 14.75 -13.23
N GLU A 4 -33.39 15.86 -13.82
CA GLU A 4 -32.44 16.74 -14.52
C GLU A 4 -31.58 17.54 -13.52
N GLU A 5 -32.12 17.95 -12.37
CA GLU A 5 -31.39 18.60 -11.28
C GLU A 5 -30.41 17.59 -10.60
N GLU A 6 -30.81 16.34 -10.39
CA GLU A 6 -29.94 15.29 -9.85
C GLU A 6 -28.78 14.94 -10.84
N GLU A 7 -29.08 14.85 -12.15
CA GLU A 7 -28.01 14.62 -13.16
C GLU A 7 -27.04 15.80 -13.28
N GLU A 8 -27.54 17.03 -13.12
CA GLU A 8 -26.68 18.23 -13.18
C GLU A 8 -25.81 18.37 -11.91
N GLU A 9 -26.38 18.06 -10.72
CA GLU A 9 -25.62 17.99 -9.47
C GLU A 9 -24.55 16.87 -9.49
N GLU A 10 -24.88 15.72 -10.07
CA GLU A 10 -23.93 14.61 -10.20
C GLU A 10 -22.80 14.95 -11.19
N LYS A 11 -23.11 15.63 -12.31
CA LYS A 11 -22.11 16.14 -13.26
C LYS A 11 -21.20 17.20 -12.63
N VAL A 12 -21.74 18.15 -11.89
CA VAL A 12 -20.96 19.19 -11.19
C VAL A 12 -20.07 18.57 -10.13
N LYS A 13 -20.55 17.56 -9.38
CA LYS A 13 -19.71 16.80 -8.42
C LYS A 13 -18.58 16.06 -9.09
N VAL A 14 -18.82 15.44 -10.24
CA VAL A 14 -17.81 14.69 -11.02
C VAL A 14 -16.76 15.64 -11.60
N GLU A 15 -17.17 16.81 -12.09
CA GLU A 15 -16.24 17.83 -12.62
C GLU A 15 -15.37 18.43 -11.50
N ASP A 16 -15.94 18.75 -10.34
CA ASP A 16 -15.20 19.25 -9.17
C ASP A 16 -14.22 18.19 -8.62
N GLU A 17 -14.56 16.90 -8.72
CA GLU A 17 -13.62 15.82 -8.39
C GLU A 17 -12.44 15.69 -9.36
N MET A 18 -12.66 15.91 -10.65
CA MET A 18 -11.62 15.82 -11.68
C MET A 18 -10.59 16.96 -11.61
N GLU A 19 -10.94 18.09 -11.02
CA GLU A 19 -10.04 19.23 -10.80
C GLU A 19 -9.16 19.08 -9.55
N LYS A 20 -9.44 18.12 -8.67
CA LYS A 20 -8.66 17.90 -7.45
C LYS A 20 -7.21 17.57 -7.78
N LEU A 21 -6.29 18.32 -7.17
CA LEU A 21 -4.87 18.04 -7.23
C LEU A 21 -4.55 16.92 -6.23
N VAL A 22 -4.01 15.81 -6.72
CA VAL A 22 -3.68 14.65 -5.91
C VAL A 22 -2.18 14.31 -6.00
N CYS A 23 -1.60 13.84 -4.91
CA CYS A 23 -0.22 13.37 -4.88
C CYS A 23 -0.16 11.88 -4.53
N VAL A 24 0.66 11.12 -5.27
CA VAL A 24 0.96 9.72 -4.99
C VAL A 24 2.45 9.60 -4.69
N THR A 25 2.80 9.32 -3.43
CA THR A 25 4.20 9.06 -3.06
C THR A 25 4.56 7.61 -3.36
N GLY A 26 5.82 7.34 -3.69
CA GLY A 26 6.25 5.99 -4.05
C GLY A 26 5.60 5.45 -5.32
N ALA A 27 5.25 6.34 -6.23
CA ALA A 27 4.49 6.03 -7.44
C ALA A 27 5.14 4.98 -8.35
N SER A 28 6.48 4.82 -8.29
CA SER A 28 7.19 3.78 -9.04
C SER A 28 7.02 2.36 -8.49
N GLY A 29 6.40 2.20 -7.30
CA GLY A 29 6.09 0.91 -6.71
C GLY A 29 4.85 0.26 -7.33
N ASN A 30 4.58 -1.02 -6.97
CA ASN A 30 3.46 -1.77 -7.54
C ASN A 30 2.11 -1.10 -7.24
N ILE A 31 1.79 -0.84 -5.97
CA ILE A 31 0.50 -0.22 -5.57
C ILE A 31 0.42 1.22 -6.10
N GLY A 32 1.47 2.04 -5.87
CA GLY A 32 1.49 3.44 -6.29
C GLY A 32 1.28 3.62 -7.80
N SER A 33 1.90 2.77 -8.62
CA SER A 33 1.72 2.83 -10.08
C SER A 33 0.30 2.48 -10.54
N TRP A 34 -0.37 1.55 -9.85
CA TRP A 34 -1.77 1.23 -10.13
C TRP A 34 -2.71 2.36 -9.68
N ILE A 35 -2.43 3.02 -8.56
CA ILE A 35 -3.19 4.21 -8.12
C ILE A 35 -3.05 5.32 -9.18
N VAL A 36 -1.83 5.65 -9.63
CA VAL A 36 -1.60 6.62 -10.70
C VAL A 36 -2.38 6.24 -11.96
N LYS A 37 -2.29 4.99 -12.40
CA LYS A 37 -3.01 4.50 -13.59
C LYS A 37 -4.52 4.69 -13.45
N LEU A 38 -5.12 4.31 -12.32
CA LEU A 38 -6.56 4.42 -12.12
C LEU A 38 -7.02 5.88 -12.02
N LEU A 39 -6.24 6.77 -11.37
CA LEU A 39 -6.53 8.21 -11.35
C LEU A 39 -6.60 8.77 -12.78
N LEU A 40 -5.61 8.48 -13.60
CA LEU A 40 -5.57 8.95 -14.99
C LEU A 40 -6.69 8.34 -15.85
N GLN A 41 -7.06 7.07 -15.62
CA GLN A 41 -8.18 6.43 -16.29
C GLN A 41 -9.54 7.04 -15.91
N ARG A 42 -9.69 7.48 -14.65
CA ARG A 42 -10.87 8.21 -14.15
C ARG A 42 -10.83 9.71 -14.49
N ARG A 43 -9.93 10.13 -15.38
CA ARG A 43 -9.78 11.49 -15.92
C ARG A 43 -9.39 12.57 -14.92
N TYR A 44 -8.74 12.21 -13.79
CA TYR A 44 -8.12 13.22 -12.93
C TYR A 44 -7.08 14.01 -13.72
N ASN A 45 -7.21 15.34 -13.72
CA ASN A 45 -6.42 16.22 -14.58
C ASN A 45 -5.08 16.64 -13.96
N ASN A 46 -4.93 16.49 -12.64
CA ASN A 46 -3.76 16.97 -11.92
C ASN A 46 -3.24 15.89 -10.96
N VAL A 47 -2.44 14.95 -11.48
CA VAL A 47 -1.80 13.89 -10.69
C VAL A 47 -0.32 14.20 -10.53
N ARG A 48 0.13 14.36 -9.29
CA ARG A 48 1.54 14.44 -8.94
C ARG A 48 2.03 13.09 -8.44
N ALA A 49 3.18 12.65 -8.92
CA ALA A 49 3.76 11.36 -8.55
C ALA A 49 5.20 11.54 -8.10
N THR A 50 5.54 11.08 -6.88
CA THR A 50 6.93 11.17 -6.43
C THR A 50 7.68 9.88 -6.68
N VAL A 51 8.90 10.03 -7.15
CA VAL A 51 9.90 8.96 -7.35
C VAL A 51 11.26 9.42 -6.83
N ARG A 52 12.13 8.49 -6.44
CA ARG A 52 13.48 8.84 -5.94
C ARG A 52 14.37 9.44 -7.01
N ASP A 53 14.21 9.00 -8.26
CA ASP A 53 14.95 9.50 -9.41
C ASP A 53 14.03 9.60 -10.62
N THR A 54 13.81 10.85 -11.07
CA THR A 54 12.96 11.16 -12.24
C THR A 54 13.65 10.84 -13.57
N ASN A 55 14.95 10.61 -13.56
CA ASN A 55 15.75 10.28 -14.76
C ASN A 55 15.94 8.77 -14.93
N ASP A 56 15.61 7.94 -13.94
CA ASP A 56 15.69 6.47 -14.07
C ASP A 56 14.50 5.92 -14.87
N PRO A 57 14.72 5.42 -16.12
CA PRO A 57 13.66 4.89 -16.95
C PRO A 57 12.89 3.72 -16.30
N LYS A 58 13.56 2.94 -15.43
CA LYS A 58 12.94 1.82 -14.70
C LYS A 58 11.92 2.30 -13.68
N LYS A 59 12.06 3.54 -13.20
CA LYS A 59 11.16 4.16 -12.22
C LYS A 59 10.01 4.96 -12.84
N VAL A 60 10.21 5.48 -14.07
CA VAL A 60 9.26 6.45 -14.63
C VAL A 60 8.54 5.99 -15.90
N LYS A 61 9.17 5.14 -16.74
CA LYS A 61 8.62 4.80 -18.06
C LYS A 61 7.22 4.20 -18.03
N HIS A 62 6.94 3.33 -17.05
CA HIS A 62 5.62 2.72 -16.90
C HIS A 62 4.56 3.73 -16.42
N LEU A 63 4.93 4.74 -15.63
CA LEU A 63 4.04 5.81 -15.20
C LEU A 63 3.69 6.73 -16.38
N LEU A 64 4.70 7.19 -17.11
CA LEU A 64 4.51 8.07 -18.28
C LEU A 64 3.66 7.43 -19.37
N ARG A 65 3.65 6.11 -19.48
CA ARG A 65 2.77 5.39 -20.42
C ARG A 65 1.30 5.39 -20.00
N CYS A 66 0.99 5.68 -18.74
CA CYS A 66 -0.38 5.76 -18.25
C CYS A 66 -1.07 7.07 -18.65
N ASP A 67 -0.30 8.14 -18.94
CA ASP A 67 -0.84 9.43 -19.37
C ASP A 67 -0.70 9.61 -20.89
N ALA A 68 -1.80 9.32 -21.61
CA ALA A 68 -1.84 9.44 -23.07
C ALA A 68 -1.64 10.88 -23.56
N THR A 69 -2.06 11.89 -22.79
CA THR A 69 -1.92 13.31 -23.13
C THR A 69 -0.56 13.89 -22.75
N LYS A 70 0.15 13.24 -21.82
CA LYS A 70 1.41 13.70 -21.20
C LYS A 70 1.31 15.04 -20.46
N GLU A 71 0.12 15.44 -20.06
CA GLU A 71 -0.17 16.73 -19.44
C GLU A 71 -0.69 16.60 -18.01
N ARG A 72 -1.35 15.47 -17.70
CA ARG A 72 -2.03 15.26 -16.43
C ARG A 72 -1.16 14.70 -15.33
N LEU A 73 -0.02 14.10 -15.67
CA LEU A 73 0.92 13.50 -14.73
C LEU A 73 2.21 14.33 -14.62
N LYS A 74 2.50 14.82 -13.41
CA LYS A 74 3.76 15.50 -13.10
C LYS A 74 4.60 14.66 -12.15
N LEU A 75 5.86 14.42 -12.54
CA LEU A 75 6.81 13.67 -11.71
C LEU A 75 7.62 14.62 -10.84
N PHE A 76 7.82 14.24 -9.57
CA PHE A 76 8.62 14.95 -8.59
C PHE A 76 9.67 14.02 -8.03
N LYS A 77 10.90 14.52 -7.87
CA LYS A 77 11.94 13.81 -7.12
C LYS A 77 11.69 14.04 -5.63
N ALA A 78 11.63 12.95 -4.84
CA ALA A 78 11.54 13.02 -3.39
C ALA A 78 12.14 11.77 -2.74
N ASP A 79 12.78 11.95 -1.60
CA ASP A 79 13.35 10.89 -0.78
C ASP A 79 12.71 10.88 0.61
N LEU A 80 12.30 9.71 1.11
CA LEU A 80 11.68 9.55 2.42
C LEU A 80 12.58 10.04 3.56
N LEU A 81 13.89 9.90 3.43
CA LEU A 81 14.84 10.22 4.50
C LEU A 81 15.25 11.69 4.50
N GLU A 82 14.89 12.45 3.46
CA GLU A 82 15.16 13.87 3.31
C GLU A 82 13.94 14.69 3.74
N GLU A 83 14.03 15.40 4.87
CA GLU A 83 12.95 16.25 5.38
C GLU A 83 12.65 17.40 4.40
N GLY A 84 11.38 17.65 4.12
CA GLY A 84 10.94 18.69 3.19
C GLY A 84 10.99 18.28 1.71
N SER A 85 11.56 17.12 1.35
CA SER A 85 11.65 16.71 -0.05
C SER A 85 10.28 16.51 -0.71
N PHE A 86 9.22 16.33 0.07
CA PHE A 86 7.85 16.18 -0.44
C PHE A 86 7.07 17.49 -0.50
N ASP A 87 7.59 18.61 0.03
CA ASP A 87 6.85 19.87 0.15
C ASP A 87 6.29 20.33 -1.21
N SER A 88 7.12 20.40 -2.24
CA SER A 88 6.71 20.83 -3.58
C SER A 88 5.73 19.89 -4.28
N ALA A 89 5.79 18.59 -3.96
CA ALA A 89 4.87 17.61 -4.54
C ALA A 89 3.48 17.66 -3.86
N VAL A 90 3.43 18.00 -2.58
CA VAL A 90 2.21 18.01 -1.75
C VAL A 90 1.54 19.39 -1.74
N GLU A 91 2.27 20.47 -1.97
CA GLU A 91 1.73 21.83 -1.98
C GLU A 91 0.49 21.97 -2.87
N GLY A 92 -0.62 22.48 -2.30
CA GLY A 92 -1.89 22.65 -3.01
C GLY A 92 -2.69 21.36 -3.24
N CYS A 93 -2.17 20.19 -2.87
CA CYS A 93 -2.91 18.93 -3.00
C CYS A 93 -4.07 18.86 -2.00
N THR A 94 -5.19 18.28 -2.46
CA THR A 94 -6.35 17.98 -1.61
C THR A 94 -6.26 16.58 -1.00
N ILE A 95 -5.61 15.65 -1.70
CA ILE A 95 -5.45 14.25 -1.28
C ILE A 95 -3.99 13.82 -1.48
N VAL A 96 -3.46 13.08 -0.52
CA VAL A 96 -2.14 12.44 -0.62
C VAL A 96 -2.30 10.93 -0.40
N PHE A 97 -1.93 10.15 -1.41
CA PHE A 97 -1.74 8.70 -1.30
C PHE A 97 -0.29 8.43 -0.90
N HIS A 98 -0.08 8.04 0.34
CA HIS A 98 1.25 7.73 0.82
C HIS A 98 1.53 6.23 0.71
N THR A 99 2.10 5.82 -0.44
CA THR A 99 2.49 4.42 -0.69
C THR A 99 4.00 4.19 -0.62
N ALA A 100 4.79 5.25 -0.49
CA ALA A 100 6.22 5.13 -0.29
C ALA A 100 6.50 4.48 1.06
N SER A 101 7.39 3.49 1.08
CA SER A 101 7.82 2.84 2.31
C SER A 101 9.31 2.55 2.23
N HIS A 102 10.02 2.80 3.33
CA HIS A 102 11.36 2.26 3.50
C HIS A 102 11.24 0.77 3.78
N PHE A 103 11.83 -0.04 2.91
CA PHE A 103 11.83 -1.49 3.03
C PHE A 103 13.24 -2.03 2.80
N PHE A 104 13.71 -2.86 3.72
CA PHE A 104 15.01 -3.48 3.69
C PHE A 104 14.91 -4.91 4.23
N GLU A 105 15.24 -5.92 3.41
CA GLU A 105 15.06 -7.34 3.79
C GLU A 105 16.21 -7.86 4.67
N ASP A 106 17.43 -7.40 4.44
CA ASP A 106 18.66 -7.95 5.03
C ASP A 106 19.30 -7.01 6.06
N ALA A 107 18.49 -6.32 6.87
CA ALA A 107 18.99 -5.40 7.88
C ALA A 107 19.89 -6.11 8.90
N LYS A 108 21.15 -5.66 9.01
CA LYS A 108 22.10 -6.15 10.01
C LYS A 108 21.79 -5.57 11.38
N ASP A 109 21.43 -4.29 11.42
CA ASP A 109 20.88 -3.61 12.58
C ASP A 109 19.45 -3.15 12.24
N PRO A 110 18.43 -3.93 12.62
CA PRO A 110 17.04 -3.60 12.32
C PRO A 110 16.60 -2.23 12.84
N GLN A 111 17.14 -1.77 13.96
CA GLN A 111 16.75 -0.47 14.52
C GLN A 111 17.13 0.67 13.58
N THR A 112 18.39 0.74 13.17
CA THR A 112 18.94 1.87 12.40
C THR A 112 18.70 1.75 10.91
N GLU A 113 18.59 0.52 10.39
CA GLU A 113 18.47 0.27 8.94
C GLU A 113 17.01 0.10 8.48
N LEU A 114 16.07 -0.24 9.39
CA LEU A 114 14.68 -0.48 9.03
C LEU A 114 13.68 0.35 9.86
N LEU A 115 13.73 0.25 11.21
CA LEU A 115 12.68 0.83 12.06
C LEU A 115 12.71 2.34 12.04
N ASP A 116 13.85 2.95 12.39
CA ASP A 116 14.00 4.41 12.44
C ASP A 116 13.77 5.06 11.06
N PRO A 117 14.34 4.55 9.94
CA PRO A 117 14.09 5.08 8.62
C PRO A 117 12.62 4.96 8.18
N ALA A 118 11.92 3.88 8.53
CA ALA A 118 10.52 3.71 8.17
C ALA A 118 9.62 4.73 8.87
N VAL A 119 9.79 4.91 10.18
CA VAL A 119 9.05 5.90 10.98
C VAL A 119 9.39 7.32 10.51
N LYS A 120 10.69 7.66 10.41
CA LYS A 120 11.15 8.96 9.95
C LYS A 120 10.61 9.31 8.58
N GLY A 121 10.67 8.35 7.65
CA GLY A 121 10.20 8.56 6.27
C GLY A 121 8.71 8.89 6.20
N THR A 122 7.89 8.16 6.94
CA THR A 122 6.43 8.43 7.01
C THR A 122 6.16 9.79 7.65
N LEU A 123 6.83 10.11 8.76
CA LEU A 123 6.68 11.42 9.40
C LEU A 123 7.13 12.58 8.51
N ASN A 124 8.16 12.42 7.69
CA ASN A 124 8.60 13.45 6.74
C ASN A 124 7.50 13.75 5.70
N VAL A 125 6.80 12.73 5.19
CA VAL A 125 5.65 12.95 4.29
C VAL A 125 4.52 13.65 5.03
N LEU A 126 4.16 13.20 6.24
CA LEU A 126 3.08 13.81 7.03
C LEU A 126 3.39 15.26 7.43
N LYS A 127 4.65 15.59 7.73
CA LYS A 127 5.08 16.98 7.98
C LYS A 127 4.87 17.86 6.73
N SER A 128 5.16 17.36 5.54
CA SER A 128 4.87 18.08 4.29
C SER A 128 3.36 18.24 4.11
N CYS A 129 2.57 17.21 4.43
CA CYS A 129 1.11 17.26 4.42
C CYS A 129 0.55 18.32 5.37
N ALA A 130 1.08 18.43 6.58
CA ALA A 130 0.64 19.41 7.59
C ALA A 130 0.88 20.87 7.18
N LYS A 131 1.82 21.12 6.25
CA LYS A 131 2.09 22.47 5.71
C LYS A 131 1.09 22.89 4.61
N SER A 132 0.32 21.95 4.04
CA SER A 132 -0.60 22.23 2.93
C SER A 132 -2.00 22.56 3.46
N PRO A 133 -2.46 23.81 3.39
CA PRO A 133 -3.77 24.20 3.92
C PRO A 133 -4.94 23.65 3.12
N THR A 134 -4.71 23.21 1.90
CA THR A 134 -5.72 22.64 0.99
C THR A 134 -5.94 21.15 1.23
N LEU A 135 -5.06 20.50 2.02
CA LEU A 135 -5.13 19.07 2.24
C LEU A 135 -6.40 18.69 3.01
N LYS A 136 -7.15 17.74 2.47
CA LYS A 136 -8.37 17.22 3.07
C LYS A 136 -8.16 15.82 3.68
N ARG A 137 -7.30 14.97 3.07
CA ARG A 137 -7.09 13.60 3.50
C ARG A 137 -5.72 13.06 3.11
N VAL A 138 -5.15 12.24 3.99
CA VAL A 138 -4.01 11.37 3.71
C VAL A 138 -4.46 9.92 3.75
N ILE A 139 -4.13 9.15 2.70
CA ILE A 139 -4.42 7.72 2.62
C ILE A 139 -3.07 6.98 2.66
N LEU A 140 -2.76 6.39 3.81
CA LEU A 140 -1.50 5.68 4.05
C LEU A 140 -1.63 4.20 3.73
N THR A 141 -0.77 3.69 2.87
CA THR A 141 -0.65 2.24 2.63
C THR A 141 0.25 1.62 3.69
N SER A 142 -0.34 0.88 4.60
CA SER A 142 0.34 0.02 5.55
C SER A 142 0.34 -1.45 5.07
N CYS A 143 0.13 -2.41 5.96
CA CYS A 143 0.14 -3.83 5.64
C CYS A 143 -0.57 -4.65 6.74
N ILE A 144 -1.08 -5.83 6.41
CA ILE A 144 -1.56 -6.82 7.37
C ILE A 144 -0.50 -7.15 8.46
N ALA A 145 0.76 -6.89 8.20
CA ALA A 145 1.85 -7.00 9.16
C ALA A 145 1.65 -6.15 10.43
N ALA A 146 0.92 -5.04 10.35
CA ALA A 146 0.55 -4.21 11.50
C ALA A 146 -0.76 -4.65 12.17
N VAL A 147 -1.39 -5.73 11.71
CA VAL A 147 -2.69 -6.19 12.19
C VAL A 147 -2.58 -7.54 12.92
N ALA A 148 -1.94 -8.54 12.31
CA ALA A 148 -2.17 -9.94 12.66
C ALA A 148 -1.13 -10.56 13.62
N PHE A 149 -0.10 -9.84 14.04
CA PHE A 149 1.05 -10.41 14.76
C PHE A 149 1.02 -10.07 16.26
N ASN A 150 0.29 -10.87 17.02
CA ASN A 150 0.13 -10.77 18.47
C ASN A 150 -0.11 -12.17 19.07
N GLU A 151 -0.27 -12.25 20.39
CA GLU A 151 -0.48 -13.50 21.13
C GLU A 151 -1.92 -14.05 21.08
N ARG A 152 -2.86 -13.33 20.43
CA ARG A 152 -4.24 -13.82 20.33
C ARG A 152 -4.28 -15.13 19.57
N PRO A 153 -5.13 -16.11 19.97
CA PRO A 153 -5.28 -17.35 19.24
C PRO A 153 -5.67 -17.12 17.78
N LYS A 154 -5.05 -17.86 16.89
CA LYS A 154 -5.34 -17.83 15.45
C LYS A 154 -5.73 -19.24 15.03
N ASN A 155 -7.01 -19.49 14.98
CA ASN A 155 -7.58 -20.76 14.52
C ASN A 155 -8.69 -20.46 13.47
N PRO A 156 -9.20 -21.46 12.76
CA PRO A 156 -10.19 -21.26 11.70
C PRO A 156 -11.48 -20.53 12.10
N ASN A 157 -11.78 -20.45 13.38
CA ASN A 157 -12.99 -19.81 13.91
C ASN A 157 -12.74 -18.35 14.35
N VAL A 158 -11.50 -17.87 14.30
CA VAL A 158 -11.13 -16.51 14.70
C VAL A 158 -11.14 -15.60 13.49
N VAL A 159 -11.94 -14.54 13.55
CA VAL A 159 -11.95 -13.48 12.56
C VAL A 159 -10.95 -12.40 12.97
N VAL A 160 -9.99 -12.13 12.08
CA VAL A 160 -9.06 -11.00 12.20
C VAL A 160 -9.65 -9.84 11.44
N ASP A 161 -9.89 -8.73 12.12
CA ASP A 161 -10.49 -7.52 11.56
C ASP A 161 -9.67 -6.27 11.91
N GLU A 162 -10.16 -5.09 11.59
CA GLU A 162 -9.50 -3.80 11.77
C GLU A 162 -9.28 -3.41 13.23
N THR A 163 -9.93 -4.09 14.20
CA THR A 163 -9.71 -3.88 15.64
C THR A 163 -8.46 -4.59 16.16
N TRP A 164 -7.85 -5.43 15.32
CA TRP A 164 -6.62 -6.12 15.67
C TRP A 164 -5.41 -5.24 15.40
N TYR A 165 -4.43 -5.35 16.30
CA TYR A 165 -3.12 -4.70 16.18
C TYR A 165 -2.03 -5.72 16.44
N SER A 166 -0.98 -5.65 15.65
CA SER A 166 0.25 -6.37 15.96
C SER A 166 0.88 -5.79 17.22
N ASP A 167 1.38 -6.67 18.08
CA ASP A 167 2.01 -6.30 19.34
C ASP A 167 3.51 -6.03 19.10
N PRO A 168 4.00 -4.81 19.36
CA PRO A 168 5.42 -4.48 19.18
C PRO A 168 6.37 -5.41 19.96
N GLU A 169 6.05 -5.75 21.19
CA GLU A 169 6.89 -6.62 22.01
C GLU A 169 6.87 -8.06 21.50
N TYR A 170 5.71 -8.55 21.06
CA TYR A 170 5.62 -9.83 20.37
C TYR A 170 6.49 -9.85 19.12
N CYS A 171 6.38 -8.84 18.27
CA CYS A 171 7.17 -8.74 17.05
C CYS A 171 8.67 -8.71 17.34
N LYS A 172 9.09 -7.92 18.33
CA LYS A 172 10.49 -7.79 18.74
C LYS A 172 11.06 -9.10 19.27
N ARG A 173 10.34 -9.78 20.19
CA ARG A 173 10.77 -11.07 20.77
C ARG A 173 10.92 -12.17 19.72
N ASN A 174 10.11 -12.12 18.66
CA ASN A 174 10.11 -13.12 17.59
C ASN A 174 10.96 -12.70 16.37
N GLY A 175 11.68 -11.59 16.43
CA GLY A 175 12.53 -11.13 15.31
C GLY A 175 11.75 -10.67 14.08
N LEU A 176 10.46 -10.33 14.23
CA LEU A 176 9.56 -9.89 13.17
C LEU A 176 9.74 -8.41 12.86
N TRP A 177 10.94 -8.04 12.43
CA TRP A 177 11.35 -6.64 12.30
C TRP A 177 10.51 -5.85 11.30
N TYR A 178 10.12 -6.47 10.18
CA TYR A 178 9.21 -5.84 9.22
C TYR A 178 7.83 -5.55 9.83
N ASN A 179 7.28 -6.51 10.57
CA ASN A 179 5.99 -6.37 11.23
C ASN A 179 6.05 -5.26 12.29
N LEU A 180 7.12 -5.25 13.09
CA LEU A 180 7.40 -4.20 14.04
C LEU A 180 7.50 -2.83 13.36
N SER A 181 8.24 -2.74 12.26
CA SER A 181 8.37 -1.51 11.48
C SER A 181 7.00 -0.95 11.05
N LYS A 182 6.12 -1.80 10.51
CA LYS A 182 4.78 -1.39 10.07
C LYS A 182 3.90 -0.95 11.24
N THR A 183 3.97 -1.65 12.37
CA THR A 183 3.23 -1.30 13.59
C THR A 183 3.67 0.07 14.12
N LEU A 184 4.98 0.31 14.25
CA LEU A 184 5.51 1.59 14.71
C LEU A 184 5.22 2.75 13.75
N VAL A 185 5.22 2.50 12.45
CA VAL A 185 4.83 3.48 11.42
C VAL A 185 3.37 3.89 11.58
N GLU A 186 2.45 2.94 11.79
CA GLU A 186 1.03 3.27 12.01
C GLU A 186 0.83 4.08 13.29
N ASP A 187 1.44 3.67 14.39
CA ASP A 187 1.34 4.36 15.68
C ASP A 187 1.85 5.81 15.57
N ALA A 188 3.00 6.00 14.94
CA ALA A 188 3.57 7.32 14.72
C ALA A 188 2.69 8.17 13.79
N ALA A 189 2.12 7.58 12.74
CA ALA A 189 1.24 8.26 11.80
C ALA A 189 -0.06 8.72 12.47
N TRP A 190 -0.71 7.86 13.26
CA TRP A 190 -1.92 8.20 14.02
C TRP A 190 -1.68 9.32 15.02
N LYS A 191 -0.58 9.24 15.78
CA LYS A 191 -0.20 10.27 16.75
C LYS A 191 -0.01 11.61 16.06
N PHE A 192 0.81 11.64 14.99
CA PHE A 192 1.09 12.86 14.23
C PHE A 192 -0.17 13.45 13.59
N ALA A 193 -1.00 12.62 12.98
CA ALA A 193 -2.24 13.05 12.34
C ALA A 193 -3.20 13.68 13.34
N LYS A 194 -3.34 13.10 14.54
CA LYS A 194 -4.16 13.65 15.62
C LYS A 194 -3.64 15.02 16.12
N GLU A 195 -2.32 15.15 16.29
CA GLU A 195 -1.68 16.38 16.76
C GLU A 195 -1.78 17.52 15.74
N ASN A 196 -1.90 17.20 14.45
CA ASN A 196 -1.92 18.17 13.34
C ASN A 196 -3.28 18.25 12.61
N ASN A 197 -4.35 17.67 13.16
CA ASN A 197 -5.70 17.65 12.58
C ASN A 197 -5.75 17.13 11.12
N ILE A 198 -4.94 16.12 10.80
CA ILE A 198 -4.94 15.46 9.50
C ILE A 198 -5.98 14.34 9.51
N ASP A 199 -6.90 14.35 8.53
CA ASP A 199 -7.79 13.21 8.26
C ASP A 199 -6.95 12.09 7.63
N LEU A 200 -6.62 11.08 8.45
CA LEU A 200 -5.80 9.94 8.07
C LEU A 200 -6.66 8.71 7.88
N VAL A 201 -6.47 8.02 6.76
CA VAL A 201 -7.02 6.69 6.50
C VAL A 201 -5.86 5.73 6.27
N ILE A 202 -5.90 4.56 6.91
CA ILE A 202 -4.86 3.52 6.74
C ILE A 202 -5.43 2.31 6.02
N MET A 203 -4.74 1.89 4.96
CA MET A 203 -5.07 0.71 4.17
C MET A 203 -4.07 -0.40 4.49
N ASN A 204 -4.56 -1.54 4.99
CA ASN A 204 -3.75 -2.69 5.41
C ASN A 204 -3.95 -3.87 4.44
N PRO A 205 -3.32 -3.87 3.27
CA PRO A 205 -3.43 -5.00 2.35
C PRO A 205 -2.71 -6.24 2.88
N GLY A 206 -3.25 -7.41 2.53
CA GLY A 206 -2.56 -8.68 2.63
C GLY A 206 -1.41 -8.79 1.66
N LEU A 207 -1.07 -10.01 1.24
CA LEU A 207 -0.05 -10.25 0.22
C LEU A 207 -0.60 -9.79 -1.15
N VAL A 208 -0.05 -8.69 -1.65
CA VAL A 208 -0.52 -8.05 -2.88
C VAL A 208 0.10 -8.73 -4.10
N ILE A 209 -0.74 -9.38 -4.89
CA ILE A 209 -0.40 -10.04 -6.14
C ILE A 209 -1.16 -9.40 -7.31
N GLY A 210 -0.89 -9.84 -8.53
CA GLY A 210 -1.59 -9.36 -9.73
C GLY A 210 -0.64 -8.77 -10.76
N PRO A 211 -1.18 -8.10 -11.80
CA PRO A 211 -0.36 -7.60 -12.91
C PRO A 211 0.61 -6.51 -12.46
N LEU A 212 1.87 -6.63 -12.85
CA LEU A 212 2.91 -5.64 -12.57
C LEU A 212 2.93 -4.57 -13.65
N LEU A 213 2.93 -3.29 -13.25
CA LEU A 213 3.23 -2.16 -14.13
C LEU A 213 4.72 -1.81 -14.10
N PRO A 214 5.38 -1.79 -12.93
CA PRO A 214 6.82 -1.61 -12.86
C PRO A 214 7.58 -2.79 -13.49
N PRO A 215 8.75 -2.54 -14.09
CA PRO A 215 9.56 -3.63 -14.68
C PRO A 215 10.28 -4.48 -13.61
N VAL A 216 10.18 -4.13 -12.35
CA VAL A 216 10.83 -4.81 -11.23
C VAL A 216 9.80 -5.64 -10.47
N LEU A 217 10.14 -6.91 -10.26
CA LEU A 217 9.31 -7.83 -9.48
C LEU A 217 9.29 -7.39 -8.00
N ASN A 218 8.10 -7.30 -7.43
CA ASN A 218 7.93 -7.06 -5.99
C ASN A 218 8.04 -8.37 -5.20
N THR A 219 8.35 -8.28 -3.91
CA THR A 219 8.56 -9.43 -3.00
C THR A 219 7.37 -10.40 -3.00
N SER A 220 6.14 -9.89 -2.99
CA SER A 220 4.93 -10.73 -2.98
C SER A 220 4.80 -11.57 -4.24
N SER A 221 5.01 -10.96 -5.41
CA SER A 221 4.99 -11.69 -6.69
C SER A 221 6.19 -12.62 -6.84
N ALA A 222 7.35 -12.24 -6.29
CA ALA A 222 8.53 -13.10 -6.25
C ALA A 222 8.27 -14.39 -5.47
N ALA A 223 7.52 -14.31 -4.35
CA ALA A 223 7.17 -15.49 -3.56
C ALA A 223 6.35 -16.52 -4.37
N ILE A 224 5.44 -16.05 -5.23
CA ILE A 224 4.68 -16.94 -6.13
C ILE A 224 5.55 -17.44 -7.29
N LEU A 225 6.35 -16.56 -7.88
CA LEU A 225 7.25 -16.92 -9.00
C LEU A 225 8.27 -17.98 -8.57
N ASN A 226 8.76 -17.93 -7.34
CA ASN A 226 9.69 -18.93 -6.80
C ASN A 226 9.09 -20.34 -6.78
N LEU A 227 7.76 -20.49 -6.55
CA LEU A 227 7.08 -21.78 -6.64
C LEU A 227 7.11 -22.31 -8.08
N ILE A 228 6.95 -21.43 -9.07
CA ILE A 228 6.94 -21.76 -10.50
C ILE A 228 8.36 -22.07 -10.99
N ASN A 229 9.37 -21.39 -10.48
CA ASN A 229 10.77 -21.53 -10.88
C ASN A 229 11.51 -22.72 -10.24
N GLY A 230 10.78 -23.68 -9.67
CA GLY A 230 11.35 -24.95 -9.20
C GLY A 230 11.80 -24.97 -7.74
N SER A 231 11.21 -24.16 -6.88
CA SER A 231 11.34 -24.34 -5.44
C SER A 231 11.05 -25.80 -5.05
N GLN A 232 11.86 -26.37 -4.17
CA GLN A 232 11.70 -27.76 -3.70
C GLN A 232 10.59 -27.90 -2.67
N THR A 233 10.29 -26.81 -1.97
CA THR A 233 9.28 -26.73 -0.90
C THR A 233 8.48 -25.44 -1.02
N PHE A 234 7.30 -25.40 -0.39
CA PHE A 234 6.51 -24.19 -0.19
C PHE A 234 6.45 -23.84 1.29
N LYS A 235 6.20 -22.59 1.62
CA LYS A 235 6.08 -22.13 3.01
C LYS A 235 4.87 -22.79 3.70
N ASN A 236 5.04 -23.26 4.94
CA ASN A 236 3.95 -23.77 5.77
C ASN A 236 3.25 -22.60 6.47
N GLU A 237 2.58 -21.77 5.69
CA GLU A 237 1.96 -20.52 6.13
C GLU A 237 0.60 -20.33 5.45
N THR A 238 -0.34 -19.76 6.21
CA THR A 238 -1.62 -19.26 5.72
C THR A 238 -1.58 -17.73 5.69
N LEU A 239 -1.88 -17.15 4.54
CA LEU A 239 -1.82 -15.70 4.33
C LEU A 239 -3.10 -15.17 3.69
N GLY A 240 -3.39 -13.89 3.91
CA GLY A 240 -4.40 -13.16 3.17
C GLY A 240 -3.83 -12.64 1.86
N PHE A 241 -4.51 -12.89 0.75
CA PHE A 241 -4.13 -12.45 -0.60
C PHE A 241 -5.13 -11.42 -1.13
N VAL A 242 -4.63 -10.47 -1.92
CA VAL A 242 -5.44 -9.46 -2.58
C VAL A 242 -4.84 -9.05 -3.92
N ASP A 243 -5.69 -8.76 -4.92
CA ASP A 243 -5.23 -8.24 -6.21
C ASP A 243 -4.83 -6.76 -6.08
N VAL A 244 -3.74 -6.38 -6.72
CA VAL A 244 -3.23 -4.99 -6.71
C VAL A 244 -4.24 -3.98 -7.26
N ARG A 245 -5.11 -4.41 -8.18
CA ARG A 245 -6.17 -3.56 -8.77
C ARG A 245 -7.26 -3.27 -7.76
N ASP A 246 -7.61 -4.24 -6.92
CA ASP A 246 -8.59 -4.06 -5.84
C ASP A 246 -8.01 -3.17 -4.74
N VAL A 247 -6.72 -3.36 -4.41
CA VAL A 247 -6.01 -2.46 -3.48
C VAL A 247 -6.04 -1.02 -4.00
N ALA A 248 -5.67 -0.79 -5.25
CA ALA A 248 -5.69 0.55 -5.83
C ALA A 248 -7.11 1.13 -5.90
N SER A 249 -8.10 0.31 -6.26
CA SER A 249 -9.52 0.73 -6.30
C SER A 249 -10.03 1.11 -4.92
N ALA A 250 -9.67 0.37 -3.86
CA ALA A 250 -10.03 0.68 -2.49
C ALA A 250 -9.44 2.03 -2.03
N HIS A 251 -8.19 2.34 -2.42
CA HIS A 251 -7.59 3.65 -2.14
C HIS A 251 -8.38 4.79 -2.80
N LEU A 252 -8.79 4.62 -4.05
CA LEU A 252 -9.60 5.62 -4.75
C LEU A 252 -11.02 5.71 -4.18
N PHE A 253 -11.55 4.61 -3.69
CA PHE A 253 -12.88 4.59 -3.08
C PHE A 253 -12.93 5.49 -1.83
N VAL A 254 -12.00 5.32 -0.90
CA VAL A 254 -11.96 6.14 0.33
C VAL A 254 -11.59 7.60 0.08
N MET A 255 -11.01 7.92 -1.08
CA MET A 255 -10.73 9.30 -1.49
C MET A 255 -12.02 10.08 -1.79
N GLY A 256 -13.05 9.43 -2.37
CA GLY A 256 -14.29 10.07 -2.81
C GLY A 256 -15.23 10.49 -1.69
N TYR A 257 -14.98 10.09 -0.45
CA TYR A 257 -15.86 10.42 0.68
C TYR A 257 -15.45 11.70 1.40
N PRO A 258 -16.42 12.42 2.00
CA PRO A 258 -16.13 13.62 2.78
C PRO A 258 -15.10 13.36 3.87
N ALA A 259 -14.15 14.26 4.03
CA ALA A 259 -13.16 14.18 5.11
C ALA A 259 -13.86 14.22 6.48
N GLY A 260 -13.36 13.41 7.43
CA GLY A 260 -13.94 13.32 8.78
C GLY A 260 -15.23 12.52 8.88
N HIS A 261 -15.72 11.91 7.79
CA HIS A 261 -16.93 11.07 7.88
C HIS A 261 -16.61 9.78 8.66
N PRO A 262 -17.30 9.49 9.78
CA PRO A 262 -16.96 8.39 10.68
C PRO A 262 -16.89 7.01 10.01
N SER A 263 -17.75 6.76 9.01
CA SER A 263 -17.81 5.49 8.29
C SER A 263 -16.67 5.29 7.28
N TYR A 264 -15.89 6.35 7.01
CA TYR A 264 -14.83 6.32 5.99
C TYR A 264 -13.49 6.88 6.51
N SER A 265 -13.33 6.91 7.82
CA SER A 265 -12.07 7.19 8.53
C SER A 265 -11.58 5.93 9.22
N GLY A 266 -10.30 5.86 9.57
CA GLY A 266 -9.74 4.75 10.33
C GLY A 266 -8.91 3.79 9.48
N ARG A 267 -8.99 2.50 9.80
CA ARG A 267 -8.20 1.42 9.18
C ARG A 267 -9.09 0.53 8.33
N TYR A 268 -8.53 -0.01 7.24
CA TYR A 268 -9.21 -0.98 6.38
C TYR A 268 -8.29 -2.14 6.06
N LEU A 269 -8.75 -3.35 6.35
CA LEU A 269 -8.05 -4.59 6.04
C LEU A 269 -8.46 -5.05 4.64
N LEU A 270 -7.51 -5.10 3.71
CA LEU A 270 -7.75 -5.47 2.32
C LEU A 270 -7.29 -6.91 2.07
N VAL A 271 -8.20 -7.85 2.19
CA VAL A 271 -7.97 -9.28 1.95
C VAL A 271 -9.13 -9.83 1.13
N GLN A 272 -8.84 -10.36 -0.03
CA GLN A 272 -9.84 -11.01 -0.87
C GLN A 272 -10.00 -12.49 -0.50
N ARG A 273 -8.89 -13.17 -0.19
CA ARG A 273 -8.90 -14.60 0.15
C ARG A 273 -7.79 -14.94 1.12
N VAL A 274 -8.14 -15.72 2.13
CA VAL A 274 -7.16 -16.38 3.00
C VAL A 274 -6.87 -17.78 2.41
N ALA A 275 -5.61 -18.11 2.21
CA ALA A 275 -5.20 -19.38 1.64
C ALA A 275 -3.85 -19.85 2.21
N HIS A 276 -3.70 -21.15 2.39
CA HIS A 276 -2.43 -21.77 2.69
C HIS A 276 -1.60 -21.92 1.40
N TYR A 277 -0.27 -21.88 1.49
CA TYR A 277 0.59 -22.03 0.31
C TYR A 277 0.35 -23.34 -0.44
N SER A 278 -0.06 -24.44 0.23
CA SER A 278 -0.46 -25.68 -0.44
C SER A 278 -1.63 -25.50 -1.40
N ASP A 279 -2.56 -24.59 -1.09
CA ASP A 279 -3.72 -24.32 -1.95
C ASP A 279 -3.29 -23.49 -3.16
N ILE A 280 -2.34 -22.53 -2.98
CA ILE A 280 -1.72 -21.81 -4.08
C ILE A 280 -1.02 -22.79 -5.03
N VAL A 281 -0.24 -23.74 -4.51
CA VAL A 281 0.41 -24.78 -5.31
C VAL A 281 -0.61 -25.65 -6.07
N LYS A 282 -1.75 -26.02 -5.45
CA LYS A 282 -2.83 -26.74 -6.14
C LYS A 282 -3.43 -25.94 -7.29
N ILE A 283 -3.69 -24.63 -7.06
CA ILE A 283 -4.19 -23.72 -8.09
C ILE A 283 -3.18 -23.63 -9.25
N LEU A 284 -1.91 -23.41 -8.95
CA LEU A 284 -0.85 -23.33 -9.98
C LEU A 284 -0.73 -24.64 -10.77
N ARG A 285 -0.85 -25.78 -10.12
CA ARG A 285 -0.82 -27.11 -10.79
C ARG A 285 -2.02 -27.30 -11.74
N GLY A 286 -3.20 -26.79 -11.36
CA GLY A 286 -4.37 -26.81 -12.23
C GLY A 286 -4.22 -25.89 -13.46
N LEU A 287 -3.63 -24.72 -13.26
CA LEU A 287 -3.41 -23.74 -14.33
C LEU A 287 -2.23 -24.11 -15.26
N TYR A 288 -1.20 -24.73 -14.70
CA TYR A 288 0.07 -25.02 -15.39
C TYR A 288 0.54 -26.44 -15.11
N PRO A 289 -0.15 -27.49 -15.64
CA PRO A 289 0.09 -28.90 -15.29
C PRO A 289 1.49 -29.41 -15.69
N THR A 290 2.18 -28.72 -16.59
CA THR A 290 3.52 -29.08 -17.05
C THR A 290 4.65 -28.55 -16.16
N LEU A 291 4.34 -27.64 -15.22
CA LEU A 291 5.33 -27.07 -14.32
C LEU A 291 5.68 -28.05 -13.19
N LYS A 292 6.96 -28.11 -12.86
CA LYS A 292 7.45 -28.83 -11.67
C LYS A 292 7.25 -27.94 -10.43
N LEU A 293 6.16 -28.12 -9.75
CA LEU A 293 5.81 -27.39 -8.54
C LEU A 293 6.18 -28.18 -7.28
N PRO A 294 6.50 -27.52 -6.16
CA PRO A 294 6.83 -28.20 -4.91
C PRO A 294 5.65 -29.06 -4.40
N GLU A 295 5.96 -30.19 -3.80
CA GLU A 295 4.94 -31.14 -3.30
C GLU A 295 4.72 -31.06 -1.79
N LYS A 296 5.69 -30.53 -1.05
CA LYS A 296 5.71 -30.53 0.41
C LYS A 296 6.23 -29.24 1.00
N ALA A 297 5.79 -28.94 2.21
CA ALA A 297 6.41 -27.94 3.06
C ALA A 297 7.78 -28.43 3.58
N PRO A 298 8.70 -27.55 4.03
CA PRO A 298 9.94 -27.94 4.68
C PRO A 298 9.66 -28.78 5.93
N LEU A 299 10.51 -29.75 6.22
CA LEU A 299 10.42 -30.62 7.42
C LEU A 299 10.53 -29.82 8.74
N PHE A 300 11.20 -28.67 8.70
CA PHE A 300 11.31 -27.71 9.80
C PHE A 300 10.92 -26.34 9.27
N SER A 301 9.68 -25.94 9.49
CA SER A 301 9.29 -24.53 9.40
C SER A 301 9.19 -24.02 10.83
N PHE A 302 9.92 -22.97 11.15
CA PHE A 302 9.54 -22.10 12.26
C PHE A 302 8.24 -21.43 11.79
N GLY A 303 7.13 -22.09 12.14
CA GLY A 303 5.80 -21.68 11.71
C GLY A 303 5.42 -20.36 12.35
N PHE A 304 5.25 -19.37 11.52
CA PHE A 304 4.63 -18.11 11.89
C PHE A 304 3.11 -18.16 11.68
N LEU A 305 2.42 -19.17 12.05
CA LEU A 305 0.96 -19.28 12.16
C LEU A 305 0.58 -20.77 12.07
N SER A 306 0.79 -21.52 13.12
CA SER A 306 0.04 -22.77 13.36
C SER A 306 -1.10 -22.47 14.31
#